data_aaee3720289ed5e9ca624efd5309b11a
#
_entry.id   aaee3720289ed5e9ca624efd5309b11a
#
_cell.length_a   1.000
_cell.length_b   1.000
_cell.length_c   1.000
_cell.angle_alpha   90.00
_cell.angle_beta   90.00
_cell.angle_gamma   90.00
#
_symmetry.space_group_name_H-M   'P 1'
#
loop_
_entity.id
_entity.type
_entity.pdbx_description
1 polymer ?
#
loop_
_entity_poly.entity_id
_entity_poly.type
_entity_poly.pdbx_seq_one_letter_code
_entity_poly.pdbx_strand_id
1 'polypeptide(L)'
;MKFFFDANVSHRLAAAMGLLDEDISVTHQRDQFPQNTPDEELLKYVGQNEMVFVTRDRKIIKRRAEFLALKKYGVGAFFLIGKNLDKWQQIKQLIWAWQEMKRLAEITRRPYAFQVRSQGKVLALNLGS
;
A
#
# COMPACT_ATOMS: atom_id res chain seq x y z
N MET A 1 1.01 -9.05 -11.19
CA MET A 1 0.43 -8.15 -10.17
C MET A 1 1.39 -6.99 -9.93
N LYS A 2 0.86 -5.78 -9.92
CA LYS A 2 1.66 -4.56 -9.81
C LYS A 2 1.46 -3.91 -8.45
N PHE A 3 2.56 -3.64 -7.74
CA PHE A 3 2.53 -2.96 -6.44
C PHE A 3 3.15 -1.57 -6.54
N PHE A 4 2.53 -0.60 -5.89
CA PHE A 4 3.05 0.75 -5.76
C PHE A 4 3.27 1.06 -4.28
N PHE A 5 4.52 1.33 -3.93
CA PHE A 5 4.89 1.69 -2.55
C PHE A 5 5.11 3.20 -2.46
N ASP A 6 4.46 3.86 -1.49
CA ASP A 6 4.63 5.29 -1.34
C ASP A 6 5.94 5.66 -0.65
N ALA A 7 6.20 6.95 -0.51
CA ALA A 7 7.46 7.47 0.03
C ALA A 7 7.72 7.04 1.48
N ASN A 8 6.67 6.67 2.22
CA ASN A 8 6.81 6.28 3.63
C ASN A 8 7.24 4.82 3.81
N VAL A 9 7.25 4.04 2.75
CA VAL A 9 7.77 2.68 2.77
C VAL A 9 9.22 2.72 2.30
N SER A 10 10.09 1.97 2.97
CA SER A 10 11.50 1.91 2.58
C SER A 10 11.66 1.57 1.09
N HIS A 11 12.41 2.40 0.37
CA HIS A 11 12.72 2.16 -1.03
C HIS A 11 13.46 0.84 -1.21
N ARG A 12 14.39 0.54 -0.30
CA ARG A 12 15.16 -0.71 -0.36
C ARG A 12 14.27 -1.93 -0.11
N LEU A 13 13.35 -1.83 0.83
CA LEU A 13 12.42 -2.93 1.11
C LEU A 13 11.53 -3.20 -0.09
N ALA A 14 10.98 -2.17 -0.70
CA ALA A 14 10.16 -2.31 -1.90
C ALA A 14 10.94 -2.97 -3.03
N ALA A 15 12.17 -2.52 -3.27
CA ALA A 15 13.04 -3.11 -4.30
C ALA A 15 13.34 -4.58 -4.01
N ALA A 16 13.60 -4.90 -2.74
CA ALA A 16 13.86 -6.29 -2.34
C ALA A 16 12.65 -7.19 -2.62
N MET A 17 11.46 -6.72 -2.35
CA MET A 17 10.25 -7.50 -2.64
C MET A 17 10.11 -7.79 -4.13
N GLY A 18 10.41 -6.80 -4.96
CA GLY A 18 10.39 -6.99 -6.41
C GLY A 18 11.43 -7.99 -6.91
N LEU A 19 12.58 -8.07 -6.23
CA LEU A 19 13.62 -9.02 -6.57
C LEU A 19 13.32 -10.43 -6.07
N LEU A 20 12.70 -10.52 -4.89
CA LEU A 20 12.41 -11.82 -4.25
C LEU A 20 11.15 -12.48 -4.82
N ASP A 21 10.18 -11.73 -5.24
CA ASP A 21 8.89 -12.26 -5.72
C ASP A 21 8.78 -12.04 -7.22
N GLU A 22 8.92 -13.12 -7.98
CA GLU A 22 8.91 -13.09 -9.44
C GLU A 22 7.53 -12.80 -10.03
N ASP A 23 6.47 -12.97 -9.22
CA ASP A 23 5.09 -12.81 -9.69
C ASP A 23 4.61 -11.36 -9.68
N ILE A 24 5.43 -10.44 -9.20
CA ILE A 24 5.05 -9.04 -9.07
C ILE A 24 6.00 -8.10 -9.77
N SER A 25 5.52 -6.91 -10.07
CA SER A 25 6.37 -5.78 -10.40
C SER A 25 6.16 -4.69 -9.35
N VAL A 26 7.20 -3.95 -9.07
CA VAL A 26 7.21 -2.95 -8.01
C VAL A 26 7.56 -1.58 -8.58
N THR A 27 6.76 -0.58 -8.20
CA THR A 27 7.07 0.82 -8.43
C THR A 27 7.13 1.50 -7.06
N HIS A 28 8.16 2.28 -6.80
CA HIS A 28 8.24 3.11 -5.61
C HIS A 28 8.04 4.57 -6.00
N GLN A 29 7.32 5.32 -5.17
CA GLN A 29 7.02 6.72 -5.44
C GLN A 29 8.28 7.52 -5.77
N ARG A 30 9.37 7.27 -5.06
CA ARG A 30 10.66 7.95 -5.26
C ARG A 30 11.18 7.85 -6.69
N ASP A 31 10.86 6.76 -7.39
CA ASP A 31 11.40 6.50 -8.73
C ASP A 31 10.62 7.21 -9.83
N GLN A 32 9.39 7.65 -9.55
CA GLN A 32 8.51 8.20 -10.58
C GLN A 32 7.91 9.56 -10.26
N PHE A 33 7.90 9.97 -9.00
CA PHE A 33 7.23 11.21 -8.60
C PHE A 33 8.11 12.06 -7.70
N PRO A 34 7.98 13.40 -7.78
CA PRO A 34 8.59 14.28 -6.79
C PRO A 34 8.10 13.94 -5.40
N GLN A 35 8.95 14.15 -4.39
CA GLN A 35 8.67 13.80 -3.01
C GLN A 35 7.39 14.45 -2.46
N ASN A 36 7.06 15.63 -2.93
CA ASN A 36 5.91 16.41 -2.48
C ASN A 36 4.66 16.25 -3.36
N THR A 37 4.60 15.18 -4.14
CA THR A 37 3.42 14.91 -4.96
C THR A 37 2.19 14.72 -4.08
N PRO A 38 1.07 15.43 -4.35
CA PRO A 38 -0.15 15.25 -3.57
C PRO A 38 -0.69 13.83 -3.61
N ASP A 39 -1.25 13.38 -2.48
CA ASP A 39 -1.77 12.03 -2.35
C ASP A 39 -2.84 11.72 -3.41
N GLU A 40 -3.67 12.69 -3.76
CA GLU A 40 -4.71 12.48 -4.78
C GLU A 40 -4.11 12.11 -6.12
N GLU A 41 -3.00 12.75 -6.52
CA GLU A 41 -2.32 12.42 -7.78
C GLU A 41 -1.77 11.00 -7.76
N LEU A 42 -1.20 10.59 -6.64
CA LEU A 42 -0.69 9.23 -6.48
C LEU A 42 -1.81 8.20 -6.58
N LEU A 43 -2.91 8.46 -5.89
CA LEU A 43 -4.05 7.54 -5.88
C LEU A 43 -4.70 7.44 -7.26
N LYS A 44 -4.78 8.56 -7.99
CA LYS A 44 -5.27 8.55 -9.36
C LYS A 44 -4.38 7.68 -10.25
N TYR A 45 -3.06 7.86 -10.17
CA TYR A 45 -2.10 7.08 -10.95
C TYR A 45 -2.21 5.59 -10.62
N VAL A 46 -2.25 5.26 -9.34
CA VAL A 46 -2.36 3.88 -8.88
C VAL A 46 -3.65 3.23 -9.37
N GLY A 47 -4.76 3.95 -9.24
CA GLY A 47 -6.06 3.43 -9.67
C GLY A 47 -6.13 3.23 -11.18
N GLN A 48 -5.66 4.20 -11.95
CA GLN A 48 -5.67 4.13 -13.41
C GLN A 48 -4.78 3.01 -13.95
N ASN A 49 -3.72 2.67 -13.24
CA ASN A 49 -2.79 1.62 -13.64
C ASN A 49 -3.07 0.28 -12.96
N GLU A 50 -4.17 0.19 -12.23
CA GLU A 50 -4.60 -1.04 -11.54
C GLU A 50 -3.52 -1.63 -10.64
N MET A 51 -2.78 -0.77 -9.95
CA MET A 51 -1.73 -1.16 -9.02
C MET A 51 -2.29 -1.34 -7.62
N VAL A 52 -1.61 -2.16 -6.82
CA VAL A 52 -1.91 -2.31 -5.39
C VAL A 52 -1.09 -1.28 -4.63
N PHE A 53 -1.77 -0.42 -3.88
CA PHE A 53 -1.13 0.66 -3.13
C PHE A 53 -0.73 0.21 -1.73
N VAL A 54 0.55 0.41 -1.37
CA VAL A 54 1.06 0.05 -0.04
C VAL A 54 1.68 1.29 0.59
N THR A 55 1.21 1.64 1.78
CA THR A 55 1.64 2.85 2.46
C THR A 55 1.74 2.65 3.96
N ARG A 56 2.57 3.47 4.63
CA ARG A 56 2.60 3.62 6.08
C ARG A 56 1.90 4.88 6.55
N ASP A 57 1.38 5.68 5.61
CA ASP A 57 0.75 6.95 5.95
C ASP A 57 -0.71 6.76 6.36
N ARG A 58 -0.95 6.84 7.68
CA ARG A 58 -2.29 6.74 8.24
C ARG A 58 -3.15 7.96 7.95
N LYS A 59 -2.55 9.06 7.49
CA LYS A 59 -3.30 10.28 7.18
C LYS A 59 -4.29 10.05 6.04
N ILE A 60 -3.96 9.16 5.12
CA ILE A 60 -4.85 8.83 4.00
C ILE A 60 -6.17 8.28 4.52
N ILE A 61 -6.14 7.45 5.57
CA ILE A 61 -7.36 6.91 6.18
C ILE A 61 -8.13 8.00 6.93
N LYS A 62 -7.41 8.91 7.60
CA LYS A 62 -8.01 9.91 8.48
C LYS A 62 -8.55 11.12 7.75
N ARG A 63 -7.97 11.46 6.59
CA ARG A 63 -8.40 12.62 5.80
C ARG A 63 -9.49 12.21 4.84
N ARG A 64 -10.62 12.86 4.95
CA ARG A 64 -11.80 12.55 4.14
C ARG A 64 -11.52 12.64 2.64
N ALA A 65 -10.75 13.66 2.22
CA ALA A 65 -10.45 13.85 0.80
C ALA A 65 -9.68 12.69 0.18
N GLU A 66 -8.62 12.24 0.87
CA GLU A 66 -7.80 11.12 0.40
C GLU A 66 -8.57 9.81 0.48
N PHE A 67 -9.38 9.64 1.51
CA PHE A 67 -10.23 8.47 1.67
C PHE A 67 -11.25 8.37 0.53
N LEU A 68 -11.86 9.50 0.15
CA LEU A 68 -12.78 9.56 -0.97
C LEU A 68 -12.06 9.29 -2.30
N ALA A 69 -10.79 9.71 -2.41
CA ALA A 69 -9.98 9.45 -3.61
C ALA A 69 -9.74 7.95 -3.83
N LEU A 70 -9.57 7.17 -2.77
CA LEU A 70 -9.48 5.71 -2.88
C LEU A 70 -10.70 5.15 -3.61
N LYS A 71 -11.88 5.61 -3.22
CA LYS A 71 -13.14 5.17 -3.82
C LYS A 71 -13.29 5.68 -5.25
N LYS A 72 -13.00 6.96 -5.46
CA LYS A 72 -13.15 7.63 -6.75
C LYS A 72 -12.31 6.96 -7.85
N TYR A 73 -11.08 6.60 -7.52
CA TYR A 73 -10.16 6.03 -8.51
C TYR A 73 -10.09 4.51 -8.48
N GLY A 74 -10.90 3.87 -7.66
CA GLY A 74 -10.94 2.41 -7.58
C GLY A 74 -9.63 1.79 -7.08
N VAL A 75 -9.06 2.36 -6.03
CA VAL A 75 -7.75 1.94 -5.51
C VAL A 75 -7.90 0.79 -4.52
N GLY A 76 -7.06 -0.22 -4.65
CA GLY A 76 -6.88 -1.24 -3.63
C GLY A 76 -5.64 -0.89 -2.80
N ALA A 77 -5.80 -0.78 -1.48
CA ALA A 77 -4.74 -0.26 -0.62
C ALA A 77 -4.50 -1.10 0.62
N PHE A 78 -3.23 -1.21 1.01
CA PHE A 78 -2.81 -1.83 2.27
C PHE A 78 -2.07 -0.77 3.09
N PHE A 79 -2.52 -0.58 4.33
CA PHE A 79 -1.95 0.37 5.27
C PHE A 79 -1.14 -0.38 6.32
N LEU A 80 0.17 -0.23 6.25
CA LEU A 80 1.09 -0.87 7.20
C LEU A 80 1.10 -0.03 8.47
N ILE A 81 0.49 -0.53 9.54
CA ILE A 81 0.38 0.21 10.79
C ILE A 81 1.33 -0.33 11.85
N GLY A 82 1.63 0.50 12.82
CA GLY A 82 2.50 0.13 13.92
C GLY A 82 3.25 1.35 14.41
N LYS A 83 3.27 1.53 15.74
CA LYS A 83 3.89 2.68 16.36
C LYS A 83 5.35 2.36 16.68
N ASN A 84 6.25 3.25 16.24
CA ASN A 84 7.68 3.15 16.57
C ASN A 84 8.34 1.82 16.14
N LEU A 85 7.92 1.29 15.00
CA LEU A 85 8.56 0.09 14.46
C LEU A 85 9.94 0.45 13.91
N ASP A 86 10.96 -0.29 14.33
CA ASP A 86 12.30 -0.13 13.76
C ASP A 86 12.34 -0.78 12.36
N LYS A 87 13.48 -0.61 11.69
CA LYS A 87 13.67 -1.12 10.33
C LYS A 87 13.38 -2.61 10.19
N TRP A 88 13.89 -3.41 11.12
CA TRP A 88 13.73 -4.86 11.04
C TRP A 88 12.31 -5.31 11.36
N GLN A 89 11.64 -4.62 12.28
CA GLN A 89 10.23 -4.86 12.56
C GLN A 89 9.36 -4.53 11.35
N GLN A 90 9.68 -3.46 10.61
CA GLN A 90 8.96 -3.11 9.39
C GLN A 90 9.16 -4.16 8.30
N ILE A 91 10.38 -4.68 8.16
CA ILE A 91 10.68 -5.75 7.21
C ILE A 91 9.87 -7.01 7.55
N LYS A 92 9.90 -7.42 8.81
CA LYS A 92 9.17 -8.60 9.28
C LYS A 92 7.66 -8.44 9.07
N GLN A 93 7.13 -7.28 9.37
CA GLN A 93 5.70 -6.99 9.17
C GLN A 93 5.28 -7.26 7.73
N LEU A 94 6.01 -6.72 6.78
CA LEU A 94 5.68 -6.89 5.37
C LEU A 94 5.83 -8.33 4.92
N ILE A 95 6.91 -9.00 5.32
CA ILE A 95 7.15 -10.39 4.94
C ILE A 95 6.08 -11.32 5.52
N TRP A 96 5.73 -11.14 6.79
CA TRP A 96 4.70 -11.98 7.42
C TRP A 96 3.33 -11.81 6.75
N ALA A 97 3.01 -10.60 6.29
CA ALA A 97 1.72 -10.31 5.68
C ALA A 97 1.70 -10.56 4.17
N TRP A 98 2.85 -10.74 3.54
CA TRP A 98 2.99 -10.66 2.08
C TRP A 98 2.06 -11.61 1.32
N GLN A 99 2.05 -12.88 1.68
CA GLN A 99 1.23 -13.87 0.98
C GLN A 99 -0.26 -13.56 1.12
N GLU A 100 -0.69 -13.14 2.32
CA GLU A 100 -2.07 -12.77 2.55
C GLU A 100 -2.45 -11.50 1.79
N MET A 101 -1.55 -10.52 1.73
CA MET A 101 -1.77 -9.30 0.95
C MET A 101 -1.99 -9.64 -0.53
N LYS A 102 -1.16 -10.51 -1.08
CA LYS A 102 -1.30 -10.93 -2.48
C LYS A 102 -2.62 -11.66 -2.72
N ARG A 103 -2.97 -12.58 -1.81
CA ARG A 103 -4.22 -13.32 -1.91
C ARG A 103 -5.43 -12.37 -1.89
N LEU A 104 -5.45 -11.45 -0.94
CA LEU A 104 -6.54 -10.48 -0.81
C LEU A 104 -6.59 -9.52 -2.01
N ALA A 105 -5.44 -9.09 -2.49
CA ALA A 105 -5.39 -8.21 -3.66
C ALA A 105 -5.98 -8.89 -4.90
N GLU A 106 -5.80 -10.19 -5.01
CA GLU A 106 -6.31 -10.96 -6.15
C GLU A 106 -7.82 -11.19 -6.08
N ILE A 107 -8.34 -11.49 -4.88
CA ILE A 107 -9.75 -11.89 -4.74
C ILE A 107 -10.68 -10.74 -4.37
N THR A 108 -10.17 -9.59 -3.96
CA THR A 108 -11.02 -8.50 -3.47
C THR A 108 -11.28 -7.49 -4.57
N ARG A 109 -12.56 -7.15 -4.74
CA ARG A 109 -12.97 -6.15 -5.73
C ARG A 109 -12.59 -4.75 -5.26
N ARG A 110 -12.02 -3.97 -6.15
CA ARG A 110 -11.68 -2.56 -5.89
C ARG A 110 -12.92 -1.69 -5.87
N PRO A 111 -12.95 -0.62 -5.07
CA PRO A 111 -11.92 -0.20 -4.12
C PRO A 111 -11.91 -1.05 -2.86
N TYR A 112 -10.76 -1.19 -2.24
CA TYR A 112 -10.64 -1.86 -0.94
C TYR A 112 -9.54 -1.23 -0.12
N ALA A 113 -9.62 -1.41 1.19
CA ALA A 113 -8.58 -1.00 2.11
C ALA A 113 -8.42 -2.03 3.21
N PHE A 114 -7.19 -2.42 3.47
CA PHE A 114 -6.83 -3.31 4.56
C PHE A 114 -5.77 -2.65 5.41
N GLN A 115 -5.80 -2.90 6.72
CA GLN A 115 -4.68 -2.54 7.57
C GLN A 115 -3.88 -3.78 7.89
N VAL A 116 -2.57 -3.62 7.90
CA VAL A 116 -1.62 -4.68 8.24
C VAL A 116 -1.04 -4.34 9.61
N ARG A 117 -1.32 -5.15 10.60
CA ARG A 117 -0.82 -4.92 11.96
C ARG A 117 0.67 -5.25 12.08
N SER A 118 1.28 -4.80 13.15
CA SER A 118 2.74 -4.92 13.33
C SER A 118 3.26 -6.36 13.24
N GLN A 119 2.43 -7.35 13.57
CA GLN A 119 2.80 -8.76 13.50
C GLN A 119 2.29 -9.44 12.23
N GLY A 120 1.86 -8.67 11.25
CA GLY A 120 1.48 -9.17 9.94
C GLY A 120 0.01 -9.54 9.76
N LYS A 121 -0.82 -9.40 10.78
CA LYS A 121 -2.25 -9.69 10.65
C LYS A 121 -2.93 -8.64 9.78
N VAL A 122 -3.69 -9.09 8.79
CA VAL A 122 -4.37 -8.21 7.84
C VAL A 122 -5.87 -8.17 8.15
N LEU A 123 -6.40 -6.96 8.30
CA LEU A 123 -7.80 -6.74 8.65
C LEU A 123 -8.43 -5.75 7.67
N ALA A 124 -9.66 -6.02 7.26
CA ALA A 124 -10.38 -5.13 6.37
C ALA A 124 -10.72 -3.80 7.07
N LEU A 125 -10.61 -2.71 6.32
CA LEU A 125 -11.09 -1.40 6.73
C LEU A 125 -12.37 -1.09 5.97
N ASN A 126 -13.33 -0.51 6.69
CA ASN A 126 -14.60 -0.12 6.06
C ASN A 126 -14.40 1.20 5.30
N LEU A 127 -14.62 1.16 3.98
CA LEU A 127 -14.54 2.36 3.13
C LEU A 127 -15.83 3.18 3.16
N GLY A 128 -16.79 2.76 3.97
CA GLY A 128 -18.09 3.42 4.01
C GLY A 128 -19.01 2.91 2.90
N SER A 129 -20.24 3.07 3.08
CA SER A 129 -21.28 2.71 2.10
C SER A 129 -21.63 3.88 1.22
#